data_ccb0722fd02118ef471c5614b796189c
#
_entry.id   ccb0722fd02118ef471c5614b796189c
#
_cell.length_a   1.000
_cell.length_b   1.000
_cell.length_c   1.000
_cell.angle_alpha   90.00
_cell.angle_beta   90.00
_cell.angle_gamma   90.00
#
_symmetry.space_group_name_H-M   'P 1'
#
loop_
_entity.id
_entity.type
_entity.pdbx_description
1 polymer ?
#
loop_
_entity_poly.entity_id
_entity_poly.type
_entity_poly.pdbx_seq_one_letter_code
_entity_poly.pdbx_strand_id
1 'polypeptide(L)'
;MKKFVAISLFFVTLFFSSPIFASEVNIYSYRQPFLIEPLTSAFTDKTGIKVNIVYLRKGMIERMKAEGKRSPADVVLTVDISRLSALVEAGLTQQVVSQTLSTNVPEKYRDPAGHWFGLTTRARIIYVSKERVRTGEIKSYEDLADPKWRGKVCTRSGLNAYNLALTSAIIHHHSEDYAKKWLDGFKQNLARKPQGNDRAQVKAIWAGECDLSIGNTYYMGKMLKDPEQADWAKSVNIVFPTFEGGGTHVNVSGIGMAKFSPNKENALALMEFLSSGEAQEIYATANFEYPIAPGTKVDDLVKSWGSFNADNVNLMTIAKLRKKALKLTEIVDFDG
;
A
#
# COMPACT_ATOMS: atom_id res chain seq x y z
N MET A 1 -8.43 -11.17 -91.47
CA MET A 1 -8.50 -10.19 -90.39
C MET A 1 -8.83 -10.95 -89.12
N LYS A 2 -7.82 -11.23 -88.25
CA LYS A 2 -8.03 -11.91 -86.94
C LYS A 2 -8.11 -10.83 -85.86
N LYS A 3 -9.25 -10.77 -85.17
CA LYS A 3 -9.45 -9.88 -84.05
C LYS A 3 -8.90 -10.54 -82.79
N PHE A 4 -7.90 -9.93 -82.16
CA PHE A 4 -7.42 -10.26 -80.82
C PHE A 4 -8.29 -9.56 -79.77
N VAL A 5 -8.94 -10.36 -78.90
CA VAL A 5 -9.64 -9.84 -77.71
C VAL A 5 -8.65 -9.93 -76.55
N ALA A 6 -8.27 -8.79 -76.01
CA ALA A 6 -7.45 -8.71 -74.77
C ALA A 6 -8.38 -8.76 -73.59
N ILE A 7 -8.27 -9.85 -72.79
CA ILE A 7 -8.98 -10.01 -71.50
C ILE A 7 -8.06 -9.36 -70.42
N SER A 8 -8.50 -8.20 -69.91
CA SER A 8 -7.83 -7.51 -68.77
C SER A 8 -8.31 -8.18 -67.48
N LEU A 9 -7.43 -8.93 -66.82
CA LEU A 9 -7.68 -9.49 -65.48
C LEU A 9 -7.51 -8.40 -64.43
N PHE A 10 -8.61 -7.94 -63.83
CA PHE A 10 -8.60 -7.01 -62.69
C PHE A 10 -8.36 -7.83 -61.43
N PHE A 11 -7.14 -7.75 -60.86
CA PHE A 11 -6.82 -8.28 -59.54
C PHE A 11 -7.38 -7.35 -58.48
N VAL A 12 -8.52 -7.71 -57.84
CA VAL A 12 -9.04 -7.03 -56.64
C VAL A 12 -8.28 -7.57 -55.46
N THR A 13 -7.33 -6.79 -54.97
CA THR A 13 -6.67 -7.02 -53.65
C THR A 13 -7.64 -6.65 -52.55
N LEU A 14 -8.28 -7.63 -51.94
CA LEU A 14 -9.04 -7.50 -50.71
C LEU A 14 -8.06 -7.26 -49.56
N PHE A 15 -7.94 -5.99 -49.12
CA PHE A 15 -7.32 -5.65 -47.83
C PHE A 15 -8.24 -6.15 -46.72
N PHE A 16 -7.93 -7.28 -46.13
CA PHE A 16 -8.51 -7.66 -44.82
C PHE A 16 -7.96 -6.72 -43.78
N SER A 17 -8.69 -5.64 -43.45
CA SER A 17 -8.48 -4.88 -42.28
C SER A 17 -8.86 -5.74 -41.07
N SER A 18 -7.90 -6.43 -40.48
CA SER A 18 -8.13 -7.03 -39.17
C SER A 18 -8.58 -5.93 -38.20
N PRO A 19 -9.66 -6.09 -37.44
CA PRO A 19 -10.03 -5.12 -36.41
C PRO A 19 -8.87 -5.01 -35.44
N ILE A 20 -8.23 -3.85 -35.39
CA ILE A 20 -7.27 -3.50 -34.35
C ILE A 20 -8.13 -3.32 -33.10
N PHE A 21 -8.31 -4.39 -32.32
CA PHE A 21 -8.78 -4.25 -30.96
C PHE A 21 -7.79 -3.35 -30.24
N ALA A 22 -8.25 -2.18 -29.78
CA ALA A 22 -7.43 -1.31 -28.97
C ALA A 22 -6.87 -2.14 -27.81
N SER A 23 -5.54 -2.23 -27.74
CA SER A 23 -4.87 -2.96 -26.66
C SER A 23 -5.23 -2.32 -25.33
N GLU A 24 -5.79 -3.08 -24.39
CA GLU A 24 -6.24 -2.55 -23.09
C GLU A 24 -5.81 -3.43 -21.93
N VAL A 25 -5.86 -2.85 -20.73
CA VAL A 25 -5.66 -3.53 -19.44
C VAL A 25 -6.60 -2.96 -18.39
N ASN A 26 -7.22 -3.85 -17.61
CA ASN A 26 -8.24 -3.49 -16.62
C ASN A 26 -7.71 -3.67 -15.20
N ILE A 27 -7.70 -2.58 -14.42
CA ILE A 27 -7.26 -2.54 -13.02
C ILE A 27 -8.48 -2.57 -12.11
N TYR A 28 -8.57 -3.56 -11.20
CA TYR A 28 -9.42 -3.47 -10.02
C TYR A 28 -8.61 -2.86 -8.88
N SER A 29 -9.02 -1.66 -8.41
CA SER A 29 -8.23 -0.85 -7.49
C SER A 29 -8.96 -0.51 -6.20
N TYR A 30 -8.29 -0.66 -5.06
CA TYR A 30 -8.68 -0.04 -3.79
C TYR A 30 -8.14 1.39 -3.64
N ARG A 31 -7.26 1.84 -4.54
CA ARG A 31 -6.79 3.23 -4.61
C ARG A 31 -7.76 4.04 -5.46
N GLN A 32 -8.04 5.27 -5.04
CA GLN A 32 -8.88 6.19 -5.81
C GLN A 32 -8.22 6.53 -7.15
N PRO A 33 -9.00 6.68 -8.24
CA PRO A 33 -8.47 6.90 -9.59
C PRO A 33 -7.47 8.05 -9.67
N PHE A 34 -7.79 9.22 -9.15
CA PHE A 34 -6.93 10.42 -9.23
C PHE A 34 -5.51 10.22 -8.63
N LEU A 35 -5.31 9.20 -7.79
CA LEU A 35 -4.01 8.87 -7.19
C LEU A 35 -3.16 7.93 -8.06
N ILE A 36 -3.77 7.29 -9.07
CA ILE A 36 -3.08 6.36 -9.97
C ILE A 36 -3.20 6.78 -11.44
N GLU A 37 -4.09 7.70 -11.78
CA GLU A 37 -4.23 8.23 -13.14
C GLU A 37 -2.91 8.78 -13.72
N PRO A 38 -2.08 9.52 -12.97
CA PRO A 38 -0.78 9.97 -13.51
C PRO A 38 0.11 8.81 -13.98
N LEU A 39 0.08 7.68 -13.28
CA LEU A 39 0.84 6.48 -13.65
C LEU A 39 0.25 5.79 -14.88
N THR A 40 -1.08 5.64 -14.90
CA THR A 40 -1.76 4.95 -15.99
C THR A 40 -1.72 5.76 -17.28
N SER A 41 -1.74 7.10 -17.18
CA SER A 41 -1.49 7.99 -18.33
C SER A 41 -0.07 7.84 -18.85
N ALA A 42 0.95 7.89 -17.99
CA ALA A 42 2.34 7.70 -18.39
C ALA A 42 2.58 6.32 -19.05
N PHE A 43 1.91 5.28 -18.55
CA PHE A 43 1.95 3.96 -19.18
C PHE A 43 1.30 3.96 -20.56
N THR A 44 0.12 4.56 -20.70
CA THR A 44 -0.60 4.66 -21.97
C THR A 44 0.20 5.48 -23.00
N ASP A 45 0.77 6.60 -22.59
CA ASP A 45 1.60 7.45 -23.46
C ASP A 45 2.83 6.72 -23.99
N LYS A 46 3.40 5.84 -23.16
CA LYS A 46 4.61 5.06 -23.50
C LYS A 46 4.32 3.83 -24.36
N THR A 47 3.16 3.19 -24.19
CA THR A 47 2.87 1.87 -24.77
C THR A 47 1.74 1.87 -25.78
N GLY A 48 0.88 2.89 -25.78
CA GLY A 48 -0.38 2.90 -26.53
C GLY A 48 -1.47 1.99 -25.93
N ILE A 49 -1.19 1.28 -24.80
CA ILE A 49 -2.16 0.39 -24.15
C ILE A 49 -3.08 1.23 -23.28
N LYS A 50 -4.40 1.15 -23.53
CA LYS A 50 -5.40 1.85 -22.73
C LYS A 50 -5.55 1.19 -21.36
N VAL A 51 -5.60 1.99 -20.30
CA VAL A 51 -5.85 1.50 -18.93
C VAL A 51 -7.26 1.87 -18.48
N ASN A 52 -8.03 0.86 -18.08
CA ASN A 52 -9.36 1.04 -17.49
C ASN A 52 -9.27 0.79 -15.97
N ILE A 53 -9.78 1.72 -15.16
CA ILE A 53 -9.70 1.64 -13.71
C ILE A 53 -11.10 1.43 -13.13
N VAL A 54 -11.30 0.33 -12.41
CA VAL A 54 -12.49 0.06 -11.61
C VAL A 54 -12.16 0.26 -10.14
N TYR A 55 -12.62 1.38 -9.58
CA TYR A 55 -12.43 1.69 -8.17
C TYR A 55 -13.43 0.95 -7.28
N LEU A 56 -12.92 0.26 -6.28
CA LEU A 56 -13.69 -0.51 -5.31
C LEU A 56 -13.34 -0.07 -3.88
N ARG A 57 -14.28 0.53 -3.15
CA ARG A 57 -14.05 0.87 -1.74
C ARG A 57 -13.95 -0.38 -0.84
N LYS A 58 -14.72 -1.42 -1.19
CA LYS A 58 -14.82 -2.73 -0.51
C LYS A 58 -15.34 -3.78 -1.48
N GLY A 59 -15.31 -5.05 -1.11
CA GLY A 59 -15.98 -6.12 -1.86
C GLY A 59 -15.25 -6.60 -3.12
N MET A 60 -13.95 -6.32 -3.26
CA MET A 60 -13.17 -6.79 -4.44
C MET A 60 -13.14 -8.32 -4.52
N ILE A 61 -12.91 -8.99 -3.40
CA ILE A 61 -12.85 -10.45 -3.33
C ILE A 61 -14.20 -11.07 -3.72
N GLU A 62 -15.27 -10.58 -3.14
CA GLU A 62 -16.65 -11.05 -3.40
C GLU A 62 -17.02 -10.85 -4.87
N ARG A 63 -16.69 -9.68 -5.42
CA ARG A 63 -16.92 -9.35 -6.82
C ARG A 63 -16.14 -10.28 -7.74
N MET A 64 -14.84 -10.42 -7.56
CA MET A 64 -14.00 -11.30 -8.39
C MET A 64 -14.43 -12.78 -8.29
N LYS A 65 -14.89 -13.24 -7.11
CA LYS A 65 -15.46 -14.58 -6.95
C LYS A 65 -16.76 -14.74 -7.74
N ALA A 66 -17.66 -13.77 -7.69
CA ALA A 66 -18.94 -13.80 -8.42
C ALA A 66 -18.72 -13.76 -9.93
N GLU A 67 -17.77 -12.97 -10.42
CA GLU A 67 -17.41 -12.88 -11.83
C GLU A 67 -16.72 -14.18 -12.34
N GLY A 68 -15.91 -14.82 -11.49
CA GLY A 68 -15.18 -16.06 -11.79
C GLY A 68 -14.32 -15.92 -13.05
N LYS A 69 -14.44 -16.87 -13.99
CA LYS A 69 -13.69 -16.86 -15.27
C LYS A 69 -14.09 -15.72 -16.22
N ARG A 70 -15.21 -15.04 -15.94
CA ARG A 70 -15.70 -13.91 -16.74
C ARG A 70 -15.25 -12.56 -16.18
N SER A 71 -14.43 -12.56 -15.14
CA SER A 71 -13.90 -11.31 -14.58
C SER A 71 -13.09 -10.56 -15.64
N PRO A 72 -13.37 -9.29 -15.90
CA PRO A 72 -12.57 -8.47 -16.80
C PRO A 72 -11.28 -7.99 -16.16
N ALA A 73 -11.05 -8.23 -14.85
CA ALA A 73 -9.87 -7.77 -14.16
C ALA A 73 -8.60 -8.43 -14.69
N ASP A 74 -7.65 -7.62 -15.11
CA ASP A 74 -6.31 -8.05 -15.49
C ASP A 74 -5.35 -7.99 -14.31
N VAL A 75 -5.40 -6.90 -13.57
CA VAL A 75 -4.58 -6.68 -12.38
C VAL A 75 -5.43 -6.18 -11.20
N VAL A 76 -4.96 -6.48 -10.00
CA VAL A 76 -5.52 -5.98 -8.76
C VAL A 76 -4.49 -5.06 -8.09
N LEU A 77 -4.89 -3.84 -7.70
CA LEU A 77 -4.05 -2.88 -7.02
C LEU A 77 -4.62 -2.62 -5.62
N THR A 78 -3.80 -2.84 -4.61
CA THR A 78 -4.20 -2.63 -3.22
C THR A 78 -3.25 -1.69 -2.49
N VAL A 79 -3.69 -1.24 -1.32
CA VAL A 79 -2.94 -0.27 -0.50
C VAL A 79 -2.49 -0.86 0.84
N ASP A 80 -2.52 -2.19 0.96
CA ASP A 80 -2.22 -2.86 2.22
C ASP A 80 -1.90 -4.33 2.00
N ILE A 81 -0.88 -4.83 2.70
CA ILE A 81 -0.45 -6.23 2.60
C ILE A 81 -1.55 -7.23 2.97
N SER A 82 -2.42 -6.91 3.94
CA SER A 82 -3.50 -7.81 4.33
C SER A 82 -4.49 -8.04 3.20
N ARG A 83 -4.72 -7.03 2.36
CA ARG A 83 -5.60 -7.15 1.18
C ARG A 83 -4.96 -7.96 0.07
N LEU A 84 -3.64 -7.80 -0.15
CA LEU A 84 -2.89 -8.64 -1.09
C LEU A 84 -2.92 -10.10 -0.64
N SER A 85 -2.59 -10.37 0.62
CA SER A 85 -2.65 -11.71 1.21
C SER A 85 -4.04 -12.34 1.08
N ALA A 86 -5.10 -11.59 1.38
CA ALA A 86 -6.47 -12.07 1.27
C ALA A 86 -6.87 -12.45 -0.17
N LEU A 87 -6.38 -11.73 -1.18
CA LEU A 87 -6.58 -12.08 -2.59
C LEU A 87 -5.85 -13.38 -2.96
N VAL A 88 -4.62 -13.56 -2.48
CA VAL A 88 -3.85 -14.79 -2.66
C VAL A 88 -4.54 -15.98 -1.99
N GLU A 89 -4.91 -15.84 -0.70
CA GLU A 89 -5.63 -16.87 0.08
C GLU A 89 -6.97 -17.26 -0.57
N ALA A 90 -7.65 -16.30 -1.19
CA ALA A 90 -8.89 -16.55 -1.94
C ALA A 90 -8.67 -17.20 -3.31
N GLY A 91 -7.41 -17.40 -3.74
CA GLY A 91 -7.07 -17.98 -5.05
C GLY A 91 -7.48 -17.09 -6.22
N LEU A 92 -7.44 -15.76 -6.05
CA LEU A 92 -7.88 -14.76 -7.04
C LEU A 92 -6.73 -14.12 -7.82
N THR A 93 -5.50 -14.48 -7.51
CA THR A 93 -4.29 -14.07 -8.23
C THR A 93 -3.63 -15.27 -8.90
N GLN A 94 -2.77 -15.02 -9.88
CA GLN A 94 -1.90 -16.02 -10.46
C GLN A 94 -0.43 -15.67 -10.25
N GLN A 95 0.43 -16.67 -10.29
CA GLN A 95 1.87 -16.48 -10.23
C GLN A 95 2.35 -15.73 -11.47
N VAL A 96 3.25 -14.78 -11.26
CA VAL A 96 3.98 -14.04 -12.30
C VAL A 96 5.46 -14.27 -12.12
N VAL A 97 6.12 -14.69 -13.18
CA VAL A 97 7.59 -14.81 -13.24
C VAL A 97 8.10 -13.74 -14.20
N SER A 98 8.85 -12.80 -13.69
CA SER A 98 9.46 -11.70 -14.46
C SER A 98 10.78 -11.30 -13.83
N GLN A 99 11.83 -11.24 -14.65
CA GLN A 99 13.14 -10.75 -14.24
C GLN A 99 13.06 -9.26 -13.88
N THR A 100 12.31 -8.46 -14.63
CA THR A 100 12.10 -7.02 -14.37
C THR A 100 11.49 -6.80 -12.99
N LEU A 101 10.39 -7.49 -12.68
CA LEU A 101 9.75 -7.40 -11.37
C LEU A 101 10.68 -7.86 -10.25
N SER A 102 11.45 -8.92 -10.47
CA SER A 102 12.38 -9.45 -9.47
C SER A 102 13.55 -8.51 -9.20
N THR A 103 13.99 -7.76 -10.21
CA THR A 103 15.06 -6.75 -10.09
C THR A 103 14.56 -5.49 -9.40
N ASN A 104 13.38 -5.02 -9.77
CA ASN A 104 12.83 -3.75 -9.30
C ASN A 104 12.22 -3.84 -7.90
N VAL A 105 11.75 -5.03 -7.48
CA VAL A 105 11.05 -5.22 -6.21
C VAL A 105 11.84 -6.15 -5.30
N PRO A 106 12.50 -5.65 -4.23
CA PRO A 106 13.22 -6.46 -3.25
C PRO A 106 12.36 -7.58 -2.64
N GLU A 107 12.98 -8.70 -2.26
CA GLU A 107 12.29 -9.91 -1.77
C GLU A 107 11.32 -9.64 -0.61
N LYS A 108 11.68 -8.78 0.33
CA LYS A 108 10.82 -8.43 1.46
C LYS A 108 9.52 -7.73 1.06
N TYR A 109 9.46 -7.18 -0.16
CA TYR A 109 8.32 -6.44 -0.70
C TYR A 109 7.59 -7.17 -1.83
N ARG A 110 7.80 -8.47 -1.98
CA ARG A 110 7.06 -9.30 -2.94
C ARG A 110 6.69 -10.65 -2.34
N ASP A 111 5.67 -11.26 -2.91
CA ASP A 111 5.28 -12.61 -2.55
C ASP A 111 6.36 -13.61 -3.00
N PRO A 112 6.84 -14.51 -2.13
CA PRO A 112 7.81 -15.54 -2.52
C PRO A 112 7.33 -16.44 -3.65
N ALA A 113 6.01 -16.66 -3.79
CA ALA A 113 5.40 -17.42 -4.87
C ALA A 113 5.01 -16.55 -6.09
N GLY A 114 5.32 -15.26 -6.10
CA GLY A 114 5.11 -14.37 -7.23
C GLY A 114 3.65 -13.94 -7.47
N HIS A 115 2.78 -13.99 -6.46
CA HIS A 115 1.38 -13.59 -6.60
C HIS A 115 1.14 -12.08 -6.45
N TRP A 116 2.07 -11.35 -5.84
CA TRP A 116 2.01 -9.89 -5.74
C TRP A 116 3.39 -9.27 -5.66
N PHE A 117 3.46 -7.98 -6.04
CA PHE A 117 4.67 -7.16 -6.01
C PHE A 117 4.33 -5.80 -5.40
N GLY A 118 5.18 -5.33 -4.49
CA GLY A 118 5.09 -3.99 -3.91
C GLY A 118 5.43 -2.92 -4.93
N LEU A 119 4.83 -1.74 -4.78
CA LEU A 119 5.10 -0.57 -5.61
C LEU A 119 5.70 0.57 -4.78
N THR A 120 5.11 0.85 -3.63
CA THR A 120 5.60 1.87 -2.68
C THR A 120 5.41 1.40 -1.26
N THR A 121 6.18 1.99 -0.33
CA THR A 121 6.03 1.76 1.11
C THR A 121 5.61 3.02 1.85
N ARG A 122 5.11 2.83 3.07
CA ARG A 122 4.94 3.85 4.10
C ARG A 122 5.30 3.26 5.45
N ALA A 123 5.95 4.07 6.27
CA ALA A 123 6.27 3.68 7.63
C ALA A 123 5.09 3.90 8.58
N ARG A 124 4.93 3.02 9.55
CA ARG A 124 4.07 3.23 10.70
C ARG A 124 4.89 3.97 11.76
N ILE A 125 4.61 5.23 11.96
CA ILE A 125 5.41 6.15 12.75
C ILE A 125 4.68 6.56 14.04
N ILE A 126 5.41 7.20 14.94
CA ILE A 126 4.83 7.91 16.07
C ILE A 126 4.90 9.40 15.79
N TYR A 127 3.74 10.07 15.80
CA TYR A 127 3.65 11.52 15.86
C TYR A 127 3.78 11.94 17.32
N VAL A 128 4.66 12.89 17.60
CA VAL A 128 4.90 13.40 18.95
C VAL A 128 4.70 14.91 18.99
N SER A 129 4.08 15.42 20.05
CA SER A 129 3.94 16.84 20.26
C SER A 129 5.32 17.52 20.34
N LYS A 130 5.53 18.58 19.55
CA LYS A 130 6.78 19.36 19.59
C LYS A 130 7.05 20.02 20.94
N GLU A 131 5.98 20.39 21.67
CA GLU A 131 6.06 21.14 22.90
C GLU A 131 6.14 20.26 24.14
N ARG A 132 5.49 19.06 24.10
CA ARG A 132 5.26 18.24 25.30
C ARG A 132 6.09 16.97 25.34
N VAL A 133 6.74 16.59 24.24
CA VAL A 133 7.59 15.38 24.16
C VAL A 133 9.00 15.76 23.72
N ARG A 134 10.00 15.39 24.51
CA ARG A 134 11.40 15.66 24.19
C ARG A 134 11.91 14.72 23.11
N THR A 135 12.83 15.21 22.28
CA THR A 135 13.50 14.39 21.27
C THR A 135 14.18 13.17 21.94
N GLY A 136 13.92 11.99 21.39
CA GLY A 136 14.50 10.73 21.88
C GLY A 136 13.82 10.12 23.12
N GLU A 137 12.72 10.70 23.58
CA GLU A 137 11.96 10.21 24.75
C GLU A 137 11.13 8.95 24.41
N ILE A 138 10.78 8.76 23.14
CA ILE A 138 10.19 7.54 22.59
C ILE A 138 10.98 7.09 21.37
N LYS A 139 11.32 5.79 21.26
CA LYS A 139 12.21 5.27 20.22
C LYS A 139 11.72 3.97 19.59
N SER A 140 10.89 3.20 20.30
CA SER A 140 10.45 1.89 19.87
C SER A 140 8.93 1.78 19.90
N TYR A 141 8.40 0.73 19.27
CA TYR A 141 6.98 0.41 19.36
C TYR A 141 6.64 -0.15 20.74
N GLU A 142 7.60 -0.78 21.39
CA GLU A 142 7.49 -1.30 22.75
C GLU A 142 7.24 -0.16 23.77
N ASP A 143 7.84 0.99 23.56
CA ASP A 143 7.66 2.19 24.39
C ASP A 143 6.21 2.67 24.49
N LEU A 144 5.34 2.33 23.51
CA LEU A 144 3.91 2.69 23.55
C LEU A 144 3.19 2.07 24.75
N ALA A 145 3.72 0.99 25.32
CA ALA A 145 3.19 0.33 26.52
C ALA A 145 3.86 0.79 27.83
N ASP A 146 4.88 1.69 27.77
CA ASP A 146 5.54 2.20 28.97
C ASP A 146 4.55 3.06 29.81
N PRO A 147 4.36 2.78 31.11
CA PRO A 147 3.44 3.51 31.99
C PRO A 147 3.68 5.03 32.07
N LYS A 148 4.86 5.52 31.70
CA LYS A 148 5.15 6.99 31.62
C LYS A 148 4.22 7.73 30.65
N TRP A 149 3.62 7.00 29.68
CA TRP A 149 2.71 7.55 28.69
C TRP A 149 1.23 7.44 29.08
N ARG A 150 0.92 7.08 30.34
CA ARG A 150 -0.46 6.94 30.81
C ARG A 150 -1.28 8.19 30.56
N GLY A 151 -2.41 8.02 29.84
CA GLY A 151 -3.31 9.13 29.48
C GLY A 151 -2.76 10.09 28.43
N LYS A 152 -1.69 9.70 27.68
CA LYS A 152 -1.01 10.60 26.74
C LYS A 152 -1.03 10.12 25.29
N VAL A 153 -1.56 8.94 25.01
CA VAL A 153 -1.54 8.36 23.67
C VAL A 153 -2.93 8.39 23.04
N CYS A 154 -3.00 8.84 21.77
CA CYS A 154 -4.19 8.72 20.94
C CYS A 154 -3.96 7.73 19.81
N THR A 155 -4.98 6.96 19.47
CA THR A 155 -4.95 6.06 18.31
C THR A 155 -6.33 5.87 17.71
N ARG A 156 -6.34 5.41 16.48
CA ARG A 156 -7.54 4.87 15.84
C ARG A 156 -7.81 3.46 16.37
N SER A 157 -8.97 2.88 16.03
CA SER A 157 -9.35 1.52 16.41
C SER A 157 -8.20 0.52 16.26
N GLY A 158 -7.99 -0.32 17.28
CA GLY A 158 -7.06 -1.45 17.27
C GLY A 158 -7.40 -2.47 16.19
N LEU A 159 -8.68 -2.58 15.82
CA LEU A 159 -9.18 -3.48 14.77
C LEU A 159 -8.91 -2.94 13.35
N ASN A 160 -8.40 -1.73 13.23
CA ASN A 160 -8.02 -1.20 11.93
C ASN A 160 -6.83 -1.97 11.33
N ALA A 161 -6.86 -2.19 10.00
CA ALA A 161 -5.84 -2.96 9.29
C ALA A 161 -4.39 -2.53 9.60
N TYR A 162 -4.13 -1.22 9.79
CA TYR A 162 -2.79 -0.71 10.06
C TYR A 162 -2.32 -1.05 11.49
N ASN A 163 -3.22 -0.98 12.47
CA ASN A 163 -2.92 -1.35 13.86
C ASN A 163 -2.80 -2.87 13.99
N LEU A 164 -3.66 -3.65 13.32
CA LEU A 164 -3.52 -5.10 13.26
C LEU A 164 -2.20 -5.53 12.62
N ALA A 165 -1.73 -4.83 11.58
CA ALA A 165 -0.42 -5.12 10.99
C ALA A 165 0.73 -4.83 11.97
N LEU A 166 0.66 -3.73 12.73
CA LEU A 166 1.64 -3.44 13.78
C LEU A 166 1.59 -4.49 14.90
N THR A 167 0.41 -4.86 15.39
CA THR A 167 0.25 -5.92 16.38
C THR A 167 0.79 -7.26 15.86
N SER A 168 0.58 -7.57 14.56
CA SER A 168 1.18 -8.74 13.92
C SER A 168 2.71 -8.69 13.93
N ALA A 169 3.28 -7.51 13.73
CA ALA A 169 4.73 -7.32 13.78
C ALA A 169 5.26 -7.48 15.22
N ILE A 170 4.57 -6.97 16.24
CA ILE A 170 4.91 -7.24 17.66
C ILE A 170 4.88 -8.75 17.96
N ILE A 171 3.86 -9.49 17.47
CA ILE A 171 3.81 -10.95 17.62
C ILE A 171 5.03 -11.61 16.98
N HIS A 172 5.43 -11.14 15.79
CA HIS A 172 6.58 -11.70 15.07
C HIS A 172 7.91 -11.48 15.80
N HIS A 173 8.16 -10.25 16.26
CA HIS A 173 9.42 -9.89 16.92
C HIS A 173 9.54 -10.46 18.33
N HIS A 174 8.42 -10.75 18.98
CA HIS A 174 8.39 -11.26 20.35
C HIS A 174 7.59 -12.58 20.45
N SER A 175 6.33 -12.49 20.89
CA SER A 175 5.41 -13.63 21.02
C SER A 175 3.97 -13.15 21.13
N GLU A 176 2.99 -14.07 21.10
CA GLU A 176 1.57 -13.74 21.35
C GLU A 176 1.35 -13.23 22.79
N ASP A 177 2.02 -13.84 23.77
CA ASP A 177 1.90 -13.44 25.18
C ASP A 177 2.47 -12.05 25.42
N TYR A 178 3.62 -11.75 24.80
CA TYR A 178 4.20 -10.41 24.84
C TYR A 178 3.28 -9.39 24.18
N ALA A 179 2.79 -9.69 22.99
CA ALA A 179 1.89 -8.80 22.25
C ALA A 179 0.60 -8.51 23.01
N LYS A 180 0.07 -9.50 23.75
CA LYS A 180 -1.08 -9.28 24.65
C LYS A 180 -0.75 -8.29 25.76
N LYS A 181 0.37 -8.46 26.45
CA LYS A 181 0.82 -7.55 27.52
C LYS A 181 1.09 -6.15 26.97
N TRP A 182 1.70 -6.06 25.78
CA TRP A 182 1.95 -4.81 25.09
C TRP A 182 0.64 -4.08 24.75
N LEU A 183 -0.38 -4.79 24.22
CA LEU A 183 -1.70 -4.22 23.94
C LEU A 183 -2.39 -3.73 25.22
N ASP A 184 -2.30 -4.50 26.33
CA ASP A 184 -2.83 -4.09 27.63
C ASP A 184 -2.17 -2.79 28.14
N GLY A 185 -0.85 -2.71 28.09
CA GLY A 185 -0.10 -1.50 28.49
C GLY A 185 -0.41 -0.32 27.57
N PHE A 186 -0.45 -0.53 26.27
CA PHE A 186 -0.80 0.50 25.29
C PHE A 186 -2.23 1.01 25.53
N LYS A 187 -3.22 0.13 25.77
CA LYS A 187 -4.60 0.51 26.15
C LYS A 187 -4.63 1.39 27.40
N GLN A 188 -3.86 1.06 28.44
CA GLN A 188 -3.78 1.84 29.68
C GLN A 188 -3.17 3.25 29.47
N ASN A 189 -2.40 3.42 28.39
CA ASN A 189 -1.77 4.70 28.07
C ASN A 189 -2.65 5.61 27.20
N LEU A 190 -3.83 5.11 26.76
CA LEU A 190 -4.73 5.90 25.94
C LEU A 190 -5.32 7.08 26.72
N ALA A 191 -5.29 8.26 26.11
CA ALA A 191 -5.94 9.47 26.63
C ALA A 191 -7.47 9.43 26.46
N ARG A 192 -7.93 8.65 25.48
CA ARG A 192 -9.35 8.48 25.16
C ARG A 192 -9.57 7.16 24.43
N LYS A 193 -10.83 6.71 24.32
CA LYS A 193 -11.18 5.56 23.48
C LYS A 193 -10.69 5.76 22.04
N PRO A 194 -10.19 4.70 21.39
CA PRO A 194 -9.77 4.73 20.01
C PRO A 194 -10.88 5.23 19.07
N GLN A 195 -10.58 6.21 18.24
CA GLN A 195 -11.57 6.79 17.30
C GLN A 195 -10.91 7.49 16.12
N GLY A 196 -11.69 7.78 15.08
CA GLY A 196 -11.25 8.56 13.93
C GLY A 196 -10.21 7.86 13.05
N ASN A 197 -9.48 8.65 12.28
CA ASN A 197 -8.38 8.20 11.42
C ASN A 197 -7.04 8.79 11.88
N ASP A 198 -5.92 8.48 11.21
CA ASP A 198 -4.60 8.93 11.62
C ASP A 198 -4.48 10.47 11.69
N ARG A 199 -5.13 11.21 10.78
CA ARG A 199 -5.15 12.69 10.81
C ARG A 199 -5.90 13.24 12.02
N ALA A 200 -6.99 12.57 12.41
CA ALA A 200 -7.74 12.94 13.61
C ALA A 200 -6.92 12.76 14.89
N GLN A 201 -5.92 11.85 14.89
CA GLN A 201 -5.00 11.71 16.01
C GLN A 201 -4.02 12.88 16.07
N VAL A 202 -3.48 13.33 14.93
CA VAL A 202 -2.62 14.51 14.88
C VAL A 202 -3.38 15.77 15.30
N LYS A 203 -4.65 15.91 14.88
CA LYS A 203 -5.55 16.96 15.37
C LYS A 203 -5.68 16.94 16.91
N ALA A 204 -5.81 15.75 17.50
CA ALA A 204 -5.92 15.57 18.94
C ALA A 204 -4.63 16.00 19.68
N ILE A 205 -3.45 15.71 19.11
CA ILE A 205 -2.18 16.21 19.65
C ILE A 205 -2.13 17.75 19.57
N TRP A 206 -2.50 18.33 18.45
CA TRP A 206 -2.58 19.78 18.27
C TRP A 206 -3.52 20.44 19.28
N ALA A 207 -4.67 19.81 19.53
CA ALA A 207 -5.65 20.29 20.51
C ALA A 207 -5.27 20.02 21.98
N GLY A 208 -4.16 19.33 22.25
CA GLY A 208 -3.71 19.04 23.62
C GLY A 208 -4.39 17.86 24.29
N GLU A 209 -5.18 17.06 23.57
CA GLU A 209 -5.87 15.89 24.13
C GLU A 209 -4.90 14.74 24.42
N CYS A 210 -3.80 14.63 23.68
CA CYS A 210 -2.74 13.64 23.88
C CYS A 210 -1.39 14.20 23.42
N ASP A 211 -0.31 13.52 23.79
CA ASP A 211 1.06 13.93 23.48
C ASP A 211 1.65 13.11 22.31
N LEU A 212 1.17 11.88 22.14
CA LEU A 212 1.62 10.94 21.12
C LEU A 212 0.45 10.35 20.33
N SER A 213 0.74 9.95 19.09
CA SER A 213 -0.15 9.05 18.36
C SER A 213 0.62 8.19 17.35
N ILE A 214 0.07 7.05 16.95
CA ILE A 214 0.61 6.26 15.85
C ILE A 214 -0.12 6.59 14.54
N GLY A 215 0.63 6.67 13.44
CA GLY A 215 0.08 6.97 12.12
C GLY A 215 0.99 6.53 10.99
N ASN A 216 0.52 6.67 9.75
CA ASN A 216 1.33 6.41 8.57
C ASN A 216 1.98 7.71 8.07
N THR A 217 3.21 7.62 7.58
CA THR A 217 4.02 8.76 7.12
C THR A 217 3.29 9.65 6.11
N TYR A 218 2.61 9.08 5.12
CA TYR A 218 1.98 9.85 4.04
C TYR A 218 0.90 10.83 4.50
N TYR A 219 0.33 10.63 5.68
CA TYR A 219 -0.64 11.59 6.22
C TYR A 219 -0.01 12.93 6.59
N MET A 220 1.29 12.95 6.96
CA MET A 220 2.02 14.21 7.17
C MET A 220 1.98 15.06 5.89
N GLY A 221 2.36 14.49 4.75
CA GLY A 221 2.33 15.22 3.47
C GLY A 221 0.94 15.71 3.09
N LYS A 222 -0.07 14.86 3.30
CA LYS A 222 -1.47 15.24 3.03
C LYS A 222 -1.96 16.39 3.89
N MET A 223 -1.63 16.38 5.19
CA MET A 223 -2.00 17.46 6.11
C MET A 223 -1.25 18.75 5.79
N LEU A 224 0.06 18.67 5.46
CA LEU A 224 0.85 19.85 5.09
C LEU A 224 0.36 20.54 3.81
N LYS A 225 -0.27 19.80 2.90
CA LYS A 225 -0.85 20.33 1.65
C LYS A 225 -2.30 20.81 1.80
N ASP A 226 -2.92 20.54 2.94
CA ASP A 226 -4.30 20.93 3.24
C ASP A 226 -4.28 22.15 4.18
N PRO A 227 -4.75 23.34 3.73
CA PRO A 227 -4.73 24.55 4.56
C PRO A 227 -5.44 24.40 5.91
N GLU A 228 -6.51 23.58 5.98
CA GLU A 228 -7.27 23.37 7.23
C GLU A 228 -6.53 22.45 8.21
N GLN A 229 -5.53 21.67 7.75
CA GLN A 229 -4.83 20.66 8.53
C GLN A 229 -3.34 20.97 8.73
N ALA A 230 -2.82 21.97 8.02
CA ALA A 230 -1.40 22.30 8.03
C ALA A 230 -0.88 22.62 9.45
N ASP A 231 -1.67 23.28 10.27
CA ASP A 231 -1.26 23.63 11.63
C ASP A 231 -1.21 22.42 12.57
N TRP A 232 -2.08 21.42 12.34
CA TRP A 232 -1.97 20.13 13.05
C TRP A 232 -0.63 19.47 12.74
N ALA A 233 -0.28 19.38 11.44
CA ALA A 233 0.97 18.79 11.00
C ALA A 233 2.21 19.52 11.56
N LYS A 234 2.17 20.86 11.62
CA LYS A 234 3.26 21.69 12.15
C LYS A 234 3.46 21.53 13.65
N SER A 235 2.45 21.10 14.42
CA SER A 235 2.50 20.91 15.86
C SER A 235 3.23 19.62 16.30
N VAL A 236 3.53 18.71 15.37
CA VAL A 236 4.12 17.41 15.68
C VAL A 236 5.46 17.19 14.97
N ASN A 237 6.31 16.38 15.59
CA ASN A 237 7.45 15.73 14.93
C ASN A 237 7.11 14.29 14.57
N ILE A 238 7.83 13.74 13.59
CA ILE A 238 7.80 12.32 13.24
C ILE A 238 8.94 11.61 13.98
N VAL A 239 8.61 10.52 14.65
CA VAL A 239 9.58 9.54 15.13
C VAL A 239 9.38 8.26 14.31
N PHE A 240 10.47 7.71 13.78
CA PHE A 240 10.52 6.39 13.16
C PHE A 240 10.90 5.37 14.22
N PRO A 241 9.93 4.74 14.90
CA PRO A 241 10.24 3.78 15.94
C PRO A 241 10.76 2.48 15.31
N THR A 242 11.58 1.75 16.05
CA THR A 242 12.06 0.44 15.64
C THR A 242 11.54 -0.62 16.60
N PHE A 243 11.52 -1.88 16.17
CA PHE A 243 11.39 -3.00 17.09
C PHE A 243 12.73 -3.26 17.78
N GLU A 244 12.70 -3.86 18.94
CA GLU A 244 13.91 -4.41 19.57
C GLU A 244 14.53 -5.45 18.65
N GLY A 245 15.76 -5.19 18.22
CA GLY A 245 16.48 -6.05 17.24
C GLY A 245 15.97 -5.96 15.79
N GLY A 246 15.03 -5.06 15.48
CA GLY A 246 14.43 -4.87 14.15
C GLY A 246 14.50 -3.45 13.63
N GLY A 247 13.78 -3.19 12.55
CA GLY A 247 13.65 -1.88 11.92
C GLY A 247 12.28 -1.23 12.16
N THR A 248 12.00 -0.17 11.43
CA THR A 248 10.70 0.49 11.43
C THR A 248 9.67 -0.33 10.65
N HIS A 249 8.51 -0.59 11.23
CA HIS A 249 7.40 -1.27 10.55
C HIS A 249 6.93 -0.49 9.32
N VAL A 250 6.87 -1.18 8.20
CA VAL A 250 6.37 -0.64 6.93
C VAL A 250 5.22 -1.48 6.39
N ASN A 251 4.40 -0.86 5.56
CA ASN A 251 3.38 -1.55 4.78
C ASN A 251 3.48 -1.10 3.32
N VAL A 252 2.84 -1.82 2.39
CA VAL A 252 3.00 -1.62 0.95
C VAL A 252 1.69 -1.27 0.26
N SER A 253 1.80 -0.46 -0.80
CA SER A 253 0.87 -0.50 -1.92
C SER A 253 1.44 -1.48 -2.93
N GLY A 254 0.62 -2.36 -3.46
CA GLY A 254 1.12 -3.41 -4.36
C GLY A 254 0.09 -3.87 -5.37
N ILE A 255 0.58 -4.64 -6.33
CA ILE A 255 -0.16 -5.11 -7.49
C ILE A 255 0.02 -6.62 -7.67
N GLY A 256 -1.01 -7.30 -8.16
CA GLY A 256 -0.97 -8.71 -8.54
C GLY A 256 -1.75 -8.94 -9.82
N MET A 257 -1.37 -9.95 -10.59
CA MET A 257 -2.13 -10.36 -11.77
C MET A 257 -3.37 -11.15 -11.35
N ALA A 258 -4.54 -10.79 -11.86
CA ALA A 258 -5.78 -11.50 -11.58
C ALA A 258 -5.72 -12.93 -12.16
N LYS A 259 -6.31 -13.91 -11.47
CA LYS A 259 -6.26 -15.34 -11.83
C LYS A 259 -6.71 -15.61 -13.26
N PHE A 260 -7.75 -14.92 -13.71
CA PHE A 260 -8.37 -15.11 -15.02
C PHE A 260 -8.17 -13.89 -15.92
N SER A 261 -7.08 -13.14 -15.74
CA SER A 261 -6.74 -11.98 -16.58
C SER A 261 -6.94 -12.31 -18.07
N PRO A 262 -7.82 -11.59 -18.78
CA PRO A 262 -8.00 -11.78 -20.22
C PRO A 262 -6.85 -11.20 -21.05
N ASN A 263 -6.13 -10.17 -20.54
CA ASN A 263 -5.08 -9.45 -21.26
C ASN A 263 -3.72 -9.62 -20.55
N LYS A 264 -3.25 -10.87 -20.39
CA LYS A 264 -2.06 -11.21 -19.57
C LYS A 264 -0.78 -10.48 -19.98
N GLU A 265 -0.53 -10.33 -21.25
CA GLU A 265 0.67 -9.65 -21.77
C GLU A 265 0.63 -8.16 -21.41
N ASN A 266 -0.52 -7.49 -21.60
CA ASN A 266 -0.71 -6.10 -21.21
C ASN A 266 -0.65 -5.94 -19.70
N ALA A 267 -1.20 -6.91 -18.94
CA ALA A 267 -1.11 -6.93 -17.49
C ALA A 267 0.34 -7.01 -17.00
N LEU A 268 1.13 -7.89 -17.59
CA LEU A 268 2.56 -8.00 -17.26
C LEU A 268 3.31 -6.72 -17.61
N ALA A 269 3.09 -6.16 -18.81
CA ALA A 269 3.71 -4.89 -19.21
C ALA A 269 3.38 -3.76 -18.24
N LEU A 270 2.11 -3.67 -17.79
CA LEU A 270 1.70 -2.69 -16.79
C LEU A 270 2.38 -2.93 -15.43
N MET A 271 2.45 -4.16 -14.97
CA MET A 271 3.11 -4.50 -13.70
C MET A 271 4.60 -4.16 -13.73
N GLU A 272 5.29 -4.48 -14.82
CA GLU A 272 6.71 -4.14 -15.01
C GLU A 272 6.93 -2.63 -15.06
N PHE A 273 6.09 -1.89 -15.80
CA PHE A 273 6.14 -0.44 -15.82
C PHE A 273 5.94 0.16 -14.42
N LEU A 274 4.90 -0.27 -13.70
CA LEU A 274 4.60 0.23 -12.35
C LEU A 274 5.68 -0.11 -11.33
N SER A 275 6.48 -1.15 -11.57
CA SER A 275 7.65 -1.48 -10.74
C SER A 275 8.88 -0.64 -11.04
N SER A 276 8.92 0.07 -12.18
CA SER A 276 10.08 0.89 -12.59
C SER A 276 10.30 2.08 -11.67
N GLY A 277 11.55 2.59 -11.63
CA GLY A 277 11.89 3.79 -10.86
C GLY A 277 11.06 5.01 -11.30
N GLU A 278 10.87 5.19 -12.61
CA GLU A 278 10.04 6.25 -13.20
C GLU A 278 8.60 6.24 -12.62
N ALA A 279 7.92 5.11 -12.71
CA ALA A 279 6.55 4.99 -12.22
C ALA A 279 6.47 5.12 -10.70
N GLN A 280 7.45 4.57 -9.97
CA GLN A 280 7.47 4.66 -8.52
C GLN A 280 7.78 6.08 -8.03
N GLU A 281 8.59 6.87 -8.72
CA GLU A 281 8.79 8.28 -8.40
C GLU A 281 7.48 9.07 -8.54
N ILE A 282 6.73 8.88 -9.64
CA ILE A 282 5.42 9.49 -9.84
C ILE A 282 4.46 9.08 -8.71
N TYR A 283 4.39 7.80 -8.41
CA TYR A 283 3.46 7.26 -7.40
C TYR A 283 3.81 7.73 -5.99
N ALA A 284 5.08 7.67 -5.62
CA ALA A 284 5.57 8.10 -4.32
C ALA A 284 5.31 9.58 -4.09
N THR A 285 5.62 10.43 -5.07
CA THR A 285 5.39 11.89 -4.99
C THR A 285 3.90 12.22 -4.89
N ALA A 286 3.04 11.62 -5.72
CA ALA A 286 1.59 11.84 -5.68
C ALA A 286 0.95 11.43 -4.34
N ASN A 287 1.54 10.45 -3.65
CA ASN A 287 0.98 9.87 -2.43
C ASN A 287 1.79 10.15 -1.16
N PHE A 288 2.96 10.81 -1.23
CA PHE A 288 3.91 11.01 -0.11
C PHE A 288 4.36 9.66 0.48
N GLU A 289 4.59 8.68 -0.37
CA GLU A 289 5.08 7.35 -0.01
C GLU A 289 6.56 7.19 -0.40
N TYR A 290 7.20 6.11 0.03
CA TYR A 290 8.58 5.80 -0.32
C TYR A 290 8.60 4.82 -1.48
N PRO A 291 9.38 5.08 -2.55
CA PRO A 291 9.57 4.11 -3.63
C PRO A 291 10.30 2.86 -3.11
N ILE A 292 10.07 1.73 -3.77
CA ILE A 292 10.69 0.44 -3.43
C ILE A 292 11.85 0.10 -4.37
N ALA A 293 11.74 0.51 -5.66
CA ALA A 293 12.75 0.20 -6.66
C ALA A 293 14.10 0.84 -6.27
N PRO A 294 15.18 0.05 -6.28
CA PRO A 294 16.51 0.55 -5.90
C PRO A 294 16.93 1.77 -6.71
N GLY A 295 17.52 2.77 -6.05
CA GLY A 295 18.01 3.99 -6.69
C GLY A 295 16.93 5.01 -7.08
N THR A 296 15.65 4.74 -6.86
CA THR A 296 14.57 5.69 -7.16
C THR A 296 14.59 6.88 -6.19
N LYS A 297 14.40 8.08 -6.73
CA LYS A 297 14.38 9.31 -5.95
C LYS A 297 13.18 9.33 -4.99
N VAL A 298 13.45 9.66 -3.73
CA VAL A 298 12.42 9.97 -2.72
C VAL A 298 12.03 11.44 -2.87
N ASP A 299 10.74 11.74 -2.81
CA ASP A 299 10.20 13.11 -2.79
C ASP A 299 10.88 13.96 -1.70
N ASP A 300 11.21 15.22 -2.02
CA ASP A 300 11.99 16.07 -1.11
C ASP A 300 11.25 16.37 0.20
N LEU A 301 9.92 16.52 0.17
CA LEU A 301 9.11 16.65 1.39
C LEU A 301 9.17 15.37 2.23
N VAL A 302 9.03 14.20 1.60
CA VAL A 302 9.12 12.91 2.29
C VAL A 302 10.51 12.70 2.89
N LYS A 303 11.56 13.08 2.14
CA LYS A 303 12.96 13.03 2.61
C LYS A 303 13.21 13.95 3.80
N SER A 304 12.53 15.11 3.86
CA SER A 304 12.69 16.07 4.96
C SER A 304 12.21 15.55 6.32
N TRP A 305 11.42 14.48 6.36
CA TRP A 305 10.97 13.87 7.62
C TRP A 305 12.04 13.02 8.30
N GLY A 306 13.15 12.77 7.65
CA GLY A 306 14.26 11.96 8.13
C GLY A 306 14.40 10.64 7.39
N SER A 307 15.38 9.84 7.83
CA SER A 307 15.67 8.51 7.30
C SER A 307 15.36 7.43 8.34
N PHE A 308 15.06 6.24 7.87
CA PHE A 308 14.84 5.07 8.71
C PHE A 308 15.29 3.80 8.00
N ASN A 309 15.59 2.79 8.78
CA ASN A 309 15.79 1.43 8.28
C ASN A 309 14.47 0.68 8.40
N ALA A 310 13.86 0.35 7.24
CA ALA A 310 12.67 -0.48 7.24
C ALA A 310 12.99 -1.87 7.80
N ASP A 311 12.07 -2.39 8.60
CA ASP A 311 12.16 -3.75 9.11
C ASP A 311 12.40 -4.75 7.95
N ASN A 312 13.23 -5.76 8.22
CA ASN A 312 13.68 -6.69 7.18
C ASN A 312 12.78 -7.92 7.01
N VAL A 313 11.69 -7.98 7.78
CA VAL A 313 10.72 -9.08 7.71
C VAL A 313 9.93 -9.02 6.41
N ASN A 314 9.78 -10.17 5.74
CA ASN A 314 8.88 -10.26 4.60
C ASN A 314 7.43 -10.02 5.04
N LEU A 315 6.74 -9.12 4.34
CA LEU A 315 5.40 -8.66 4.72
C LEU A 315 4.34 -9.78 4.70
N MET A 316 4.55 -10.86 3.93
CA MET A 316 3.65 -12.03 4.01
C MET A 316 3.72 -12.72 5.37
N THR A 317 4.87 -12.72 6.03
CA THR A 317 4.99 -13.24 7.41
C THR A 317 4.10 -12.45 8.36
N ILE A 318 4.11 -11.12 8.24
CA ILE A 318 3.24 -10.24 9.04
C ILE A 318 1.76 -10.48 8.71
N ALA A 319 1.41 -10.58 7.43
CA ALA A 319 0.03 -10.80 6.99
C ALA A 319 -0.57 -12.10 7.54
N LYS A 320 0.21 -13.19 7.59
CA LYS A 320 -0.22 -14.49 8.14
C LYS A 320 -0.57 -14.43 9.63
N LEU A 321 0.00 -13.49 10.39
CA LEU A 321 -0.28 -13.31 11.81
C LEU A 321 -1.53 -12.46 12.09
N ARG A 322 -2.15 -11.88 11.06
CA ARG A 322 -3.29 -10.96 11.21
C ARG A 322 -4.45 -11.53 12.02
N LYS A 323 -4.80 -12.81 11.84
CA LYS A 323 -5.90 -13.46 12.58
C LYS A 323 -5.58 -13.54 14.08
N LYS A 324 -4.32 -13.82 14.44
CA LYS A 324 -3.85 -13.83 15.83
C LYS A 324 -3.87 -12.42 16.42
N ALA A 325 -3.38 -11.43 15.69
CA ALA A 325 -3.43 -10.03 16.10
C ALA A 325 -4.88 -9.56 16.37
N LEU A 326 -5.82 -9.90 15.47
CA LEU A 326 -7.24 -9.61 15.64
C LEU A 326 -7.76 -10.21 16.95
N LYS A 327 -7.55 -11.52 17.17
CA LYS A 327 -7.99 -12.22 18.38
C LYS A 327 -7.42 -11.59 19.66
N LEU A 328 -6.13 -11.23 19.67
CA LEU A 328 -5.52 -10.59 20.85
C LEU A 328 -6.10 -9.21 21.11
N THR A 329 -6.33 -8.41 20.05
CA THR A 329 -6.94 -7.07 20.16
C THR A 329 -8.36 -7.14 20.75
N GLU A 330 -9.14 -8.17 20.36
CA GLU A 330 -10.47 -8.43 20.91
C GLU A 330 -10.41 -8.93 22.36
N ILE A 331 -9.50 -9.85 22.71
CA ILE A 331 -9.32 -10.36 24.08
C ILE A 331 -8.97 -9.23 25.06
N VAL A 332 -8.13 -8.29 24.65
CA VAL A 332 -7.74 -7.11 25.44
C VAL A 332 -8.87 -6.08 25.48
N ASP A 333 -9.89 -6.24 24.61
CA ASP A 333 -10.93 -5.23 24.43
C ASP A 333 -10.32 -3.84 24.19
N PHE A 334 -9.40 -3.76 23.22
CA PHE A 334 -8.56 -2.58 23.01
C PHE A 334 -9.37 -1.30 22.71
N ASP A 335 -10.51 -1.44 22.03
CA ASP A 335 -11.39 -0.34 21.64
C ASP A 335 -12.47 -0.02 22.71
N GLY A 336 -12.55 -0.79 23.80
CA GLY A 336 -13.56 -0.90 24.82
C GLY A 336 -14.02 0.15 25.72
#